data_d1c1671e9cd9d951c0553bd697fa2e86
#
_entry.id   d1c1671e9cd9d951c0553bd697fa2e86
#
_cell.length_a   1.000
_cell.length_b   1.000
_cell.length_c   1.000
_cell.angle_alpha   90.00
_cell.angle_beta   90.00
_cell.angle_gamma   90.00
#
_symmetry.space_group_name_H-M   'P 1'
#
loop_
_entity.id
_entity.type
_entity.pdbx_description
1 polymer ?
#
loop_
_entity_poly.entity_id
_entity_poly.type
_entity_poly.pdbx_seq_one_letter_code
_entity_poly.pdbx_strand_id
1 'polypeptide(L)'
;MLKAIRSLSLQCLLLCSTFAVATPAFVEALEKAPFISTTPSSNPEEWLLAHIDVETTGLVAGYHEIVDIGIIMTDLKGKELDRIFLRIMPDHPERTQPGAVAVNGFSVERWQIQGSISSATAVNKLFDFHRRSDREKHVILVGYNAWFDITFLDEMFRRQGKSWRELYYYFVLDLPSMAWSLGLQDLNGRDISNILGITPETTDPLEHTGMTGAEFNARVYRAMLQPQKK
;
A
#
# COMPACT_ATOMS: atom_id res chain seq x y z
N MET A 1 -30.76 -8.38 -80.66
CA MET A 1 -29.46 -8.11 -80.07
C MET A 1 -29.73 -7.62 -78.66
N LEU A 2 -29.71 -8.55 -77.63
CA LEU A 2 -29.85 -8.21 -76.22
C LEU A 2 -28.46 -8.44 -75.57
N LYS A 3 -27.88 -7.39 -75.02
CA LYS A 3 -26.65 -7.47 -74.22
C LYS A 3 -27.03 -7.85 -72.75
N ALA A 4 -26.49 -8.96 -72.32
CA ALA A 4 -26.58 -9.42 -70.95
C ALA A 4 -25.70 -8.53 -70.05
N ILE A 5 -26.29 -7.92 -69.04
CA ILE A 5 -25.59 -7.20 -67.94
C ILE A 5 -25.33 -8.21 -66.83
N ARG A 6 -24.05 -8.57 -66.66
CA ARG A 6 -23.62 -9.38 -65.47
C ARG A 6 -23.54 -8.49 -64.28
N SER A 7 -24.39 -8.76 -63.28
CA SER A 7 -24.31 -8.20 -61.93
C SER A 7 -23.12 -8.81 -61.20
N LEU A 8 -22.11 -8.02 -60.88
CA LEU A 8 -21.09 -8.37 -59.88
C LEU A 8 -21.65 -8.05 -58.48
N SER A 9 -22.02 -9.06 -57.77
CA SER A 9 -22.30 -8.92 -56.33
C SER A 9 -20.99 -8.81 -55.57
N LEU A 10 -20.68 -7.60 -55.08
CA LEU A 10 -19.55 -7.33 -54.19
C LEU A 10 -19.94 -7.85 -52.80
N GLN A 11 -19.50 -9.06 -52.44
CA GLN A 11 -19.57 -9.54 -51.08
C GLN A 11 -18.48 -8.84 -50.25
N CYS A 12 -18.85 -7.77 -49.56
CA CYS A 12 -18.05 -7.20 -48.49
C CYS A 12 -18.05 -8.18 -47.31
N LEU A 13 -17.00 -9.02 -47.21
CA LEU A 13 -16.70 -9.72 -45.97
C LEU A 13 -16.25 -8.68 -44.94
N LEU A 14 -17.16 -8.30 -44.04
CA LEU A 14 -16.79 -7.63 -42.79
C LEU A 14 -16.03 -8.64 -41.92
N LEU A 15 -14.72 -8.63 -42.02
CA LEU A 15 -13.84 -9.22 -41.01
C LEU A 15 -13.98 -8.37 -39.73
N CYS A 16 -14.97 -8.71 -38.89
CA CYS A 16 -14.99 -8.25 -37.49
C CYS A 16 -13.82 -8.93 -36.77
N SER A 17 -12.64 -8.35 -36.87
CA SER A 17 -11.54 -8.68 -35.97
C SER A 17 -11.94 -8.18 -34.60
N THR A 18 -12.47 -9.05 -33.75
CA THR A 18 -12.59 -8.82 -32.31
C THR A 18 -11.17 -8.71 -31.78
N PHE A 19 -10.68 -7.48 -31.63
CA PHE A 19 -9.50 -7.25 -30.84
C PHE A 19 -9.87 -7.60 -29.40
N ALA A 20 -9.49 -8.78 -28.96
CA ALA A 20 -9.48 -9.11 -27.55
C ALA A 20 -8.44 -8.18 -26.91
N VAL A 21 -8.90 -7.10 -26.26
CA VAL A 21 -8.03 -6.27 -25.43
C VAL A 21 -7.63 -7.12 -24.24
N ALA A 22 -6.35 -7.50 -24.18
CA ALA A 22 -5.83 -8.25 -23.05
C ALA A 22 -6.04 -7.43 -21.78
N THR A 23 -6.71 -8.01 -20.81
CA THR A 23 -6.90 -7.39 -19.50
C THR A 23 -5.53 -7.24 -18.84
N PRO A 24 -5.16 -6.06 -18.33
CA PRO A 24 -3.91 -5.91 -17.58
C PRO A 24 -3.81 -6.90 -16.42
N ALA A 25 -2.63 -7.45 -16.17
CA ALA A 25 -2.43 -8.50 -15.16
C ALA A 25 -2.93 -8.12 -13.75
N PHE A 26 -2.83 -6.82 -13.39
CA PHE A 26 -3.35 -6.34 -12.10
C PHE A 26 -4.90 -6.36 -12.02
N VAL A 27 -5.61 -6.21 -13.16
CA VAL A 27 -7.08 -6.33 -13.19
C VAL A 27 -7.48 -7.78 -13.01
N GLU A 28 -6.77 -8.72 -13.66
CA GLU A 28 -6.99 -10.15 -13.42
C GLU A 28 -6.72 -10.54 -11.97
N ALA A 29 -5.70 -9.96 -11.34
CA ALA A 29 -5.40 -10.19 -9.94
C ALA A 29 -6.53 -9.69 -9.02
N LEU A 30 -7.14 -8.54 -9.34
CA LEU A 30 -8.32 -8.02 -8.62
C LEU A 30 -9.53 -8.95 -8.74
N GLU A 31 -9.78 -9.47 -9.94
CA GLU A 31 -10.90 -10.40 -10.19
C GLU A 31 -10.71 -11.75 -9.47
N LYS A 32 -9.46 -12.14 -9.24
CA LYS A 32 -9.10 -13.37 -8.51
C LYS A 32 -9.02 -13.18 -7.00
N ALA A 33 -9.20 -11.95 -6.49
CA ALA A 33 -9.19 -11.70 -5.06
C ALA A 33 -10.27 -12.58 -4.37
N PRO A 34 -9.91 -13.34 -3.33
CA PRO A 34 -10.83 -14.30 -2.72
C PRO A 34 -12.03 -13.58 -2.10
N PHE A 35 -13.22 -14.18 -2.27
CA PHE A 35 -14.39 -13.73 -1.55
C PHE A 35 -14.22 -14.03 -0.05
N ILE A 36 -14.35 -13.00 0.78
CA ILE A 36 -14.21 -13.13 2.23
C ILE A 36 -15.60 -13.22 2.84
N SER A 37 -15.91 -14.37 3.45
CA SER A 37 -17.20 -14.65 4.07
C SER A 37 -17.26 -14.30 5.56
N THR A 38 -16.13 -13.98 6.17
CA THR A 38 -16.00 -13.67 7.60
C THR A 38 -15.81 -12.18 7.84
N THR A 39 -16.05 -11.73 9.07
CA THR A 39 -15.82 -10.35 9.49
C THR A 39 -14.94 -10.31 10.73
N PRO A 40 -14.21 -9.21 10.99
CA PRO A 40 -13.41 -9.08 12.20
C PRO A 40 -14.19 -9.25 13.50
N SER A 41 -15.50 -8.96 13.49
CA SER A 41 -16.38 -9.11 14.66
C SER A 41 -16.88 -10.53 14.87
N SER A 42 -17.06 -11.31 13.78
CA SER A 42 -17.55 -12.69 13.88
C SER A 42 -16.43 -13.71 14.13
N ASN A 43 -15.28 -13.48 13.50
CA ASN A 43 -14.13 -14.39 13.52
C ASN A 43 -12.82 -13.61 13.72
N PRO A 44 -12.61 -12.96 14.87
CA PRO A 44 -11.45 -12.07 15.07
C PRO A 44 -10.09 -12.77 14.92
N GLU A 45 -10.04 -14.07 15.15
CA GLU A 45 -8.83 -14.89 15.00
C GLU A 45 -8.41 -15.11 13.54
N GLU A 46 -9.31 -14.88 12.59
CA GLU A 46 -9.03 -14.97 11.14
C GLU A 46 -8.51 -13.63 10.57
N TRP A 47 -8.35 -12.61 11.40
CA TRP A 47 -7.99 -11.28 10.95
C TRP A 47 -6.71 -10.76 11.61
N LEU A 48 -5.91 -10.05 10.82
CA LEU A 48 -4.72 -9.33 11.26
C LEU A 48 -4.77 -7.88 10.80
N LEU A 49 -3.94 -7.06 11.43
CA LEU A 49 -3.70 -5.67 11.02
C LEU A 49 -2.25 -5.54 10.54
N ALA A 50 -2.05 -4.89 9.40
CA ALA A 50 -0.75 -4.49 8.90
C ALA A 50 -0.61 -2.96 9.05
N HIS A 51 0.09 -2.51 10.08
CA HIS A 51 0.44 -1.11 10.24
C HIS A 51 1.55 -0.77 9.25
N ILE A 52 1.20 0.03 8.24
CA ILE A 52 2.09 0.39 7.13
C ILE A 52 2.47 1.86 7.20
N ASP A 53 3.68 2.14 6.76
CA ASP A 53 4.13 3.47 6.40
C ASP A 53 5.17 3.38 5.29
N VAL A 54 5.16 4.34 4.37
CA VAL A 54 6.09 4.40 3.23
C VAL A 54 6.79 5.74 3.16
N GLU A 55 8.11 5.70 2.92
CA GLU A 55 8.86 6.86 2.50
C GLU A 55 8.97 6.90 0.98
N THR A 56 8.94 8.09 0.42
CA THR A 56 8.84 8.27 -1.03
C THR A 56 9.80 9.34 -1.55
N THR A 57 10.00 9.38 -2.87
CA THR A 57 10.74 10.45 -3.53
C THR A 57 9.94 11.76 -3.68
N GLY A 58 8.66 11.77 -3.30
CA GLY A 58 7.76 12.93 -3.37
C GLY A 58 6.29 12.54 -3.23
N LEU A 59 5.36 13.45 -3.53
CA LEU A 59 3.95 13.33 -3.12
C LEU A 59 2.99 12.74 -4.18
N VAL A 60 3.46 12.44 -5.40
CA VAL A 60 2.57 12.02 -6.50
C VAL A 60 2.88 10.60 -6.91
N ALA A 61 2.05 9.64 -6.48
CA ALA A 61 2.15 8.25 -6.92
C ALA A 61 2.07 8.13 -8.44
N GLY A 62 2.83 7.20 -9.01
CA GLY A 62 2.97 7.04 -10.46
C GLY A 62 4.06 7.92 -11.10
N TYR A 63 4.40 9.05 -10.49
CA TYR A 63 5.56 9.88 -10.87
C TYR A 63 6.71 9.72 -9.86
N HIS A 64 6.40 9.79 -8.57
CA HIS A 64 7.33 9.50 -7.49
C HIS A 64 7.21 8.04 -7.08
N GLU A 65 8.20 7.56 -6.32
CA GLU A 65 8.36 6.15 -6.01
C GLU A 65 8.66 5.93 -4.54
N ILE A 66 8.34 4.75 -4.02
CA ILE A 66 8.69 4.34 -2.66
C ILE A 66 10.21 4.17 -2.54
N VAL A 67 10.80 4.72 -1.49
CA VAL A 67 12.20 4.54 -1.14
C VAL A 67 12.42 3.61 0.04
N ASP A 68 11.46 3.54 0.97
CA ASP A 68 11.41 2.44 1.92
C ASP A 68 9.96 2.19 2.39
N ILE A 69 9.75 1.03 3.00
CA ILE A 69 8.46 0.58 3.52
C ILE A 69 8.68 -0.17 4.82
N GLY A 70 7.90 0.20 5.83
CA GLY A 70 7.77 -0.51 7.08
C GLY A 70 6.38 -1.11 7.24
N ILE A 71 6.31 -2.36 7.70
CA ILE A 71 5.04 -3.01 8.04
C ILE A 71 5.21 -3.74 9.36
N ILE A 72 4.29 -3.50 10.29
CA ILE A 72 4.14 -4.26 11.54
C ILE A 72 2.82 -5.01 11.50
N MET A 73 2.90 -6.33 11.55
CA MET A 73 1.73 -7.20 11.61
C MET A 73 1.31 -7.36 13.07
N THR A 74 0.03 -7.13 13.36
CA THR A 74 -0.53 -7.30 14.70
C THR A 74 -1.82 -8.10 14.67
N ASP A 75 -2.23 -8.63 15.83
CA ASP A 75 -3.61 -9.04 16.05
C ASP A 75 -4.54 -7.79 16.14
N LEU A 76 -5.86 -8.01 16.22
CA LEU A 76 -6.84 -6.92 16.31
C LEU A 76 -6.75 -6.10 17.62
N LYS A 77 -5.99 -6.57 18.60
CA LYS A 77 -5.71 -5.85 19.87
C LYS A 77 -4.41 -5.06 19.81
N GLY A 78 -3.72 -5.08 18.66
CA GLY A 78 -2.47 -4.37 18.45
C GLY A 78 -1.24 -5.08 19.04
N LYS A 79 -1.34 -6.36 19.42
CA LYS A 79 -0.16 -7.16 19.81
C LYS A 79 0.64 -7.50 18.57
N GLU A 80 1.91 -7.09 18.54
CA GLU A 80 2.81 -7.37 17.44
C GLU A 80 3.10 -8.87 17.30
N LEU A 81 3.08 -9.34 16.06
CA LEU A 81 3.31 -10.73 15.68
C LEU A 81 4.53 -10.89 14.79
N ASP A 82 4.73 -9.98 13.83
CA ASP A 82 5.87 -9.99 12.89
C ASP A 82 6.08 -8.56 12.33
N ARG A 83 7.24 -8.33 11.70
CA ARG A 83 7.55 -7.07 11.03
C ARG A 83 8.44 -7.26 9.82
N ILE A 84 8.37 -6.32 8.89
CA ILE A 84 9.28 -6.23 7.75
C ILE A 84 9.66 -4.78 7.49
N PHE A 85 10.92 -4.56 7.18
CA PHE A 85 11.45 -3.29 6.69
C PHE A 85 12.24 -3.51 5.41
N LEU A 86 11.95 -2.74 4.37
CA LEU A 86 12.61 -2.84 3.08
C LEU A 86 13.06 -1.45 2.62
N ARG A 87 14.32 -1.30 2.29
CA ARG A 87 14.81 -0.16 1.53
C ARG A 87 14.73 -0.47 0.05
N ILE A 88 14.20 0.47 -0.73
CA ILE A 88 13.90 0.27 -2.14
C ILE A 88 14.63 1.35 -2.94
N MET A 89 15.42 0.94 -3.92
CA MET A 89 15.99 1.87 -4.87
C MET A 89 14.93 2.26 -5.89
N PRO A 90 14.56 3.55 -5.99
CA PRO A 90 13.61 3.99 -7.00
C PRO A 90 14.22 3.85 -8.40
N ASP A 91 13.39 3.56 -9.40
CA ASP A 91 13.82 3.45 -10.80
C ASP A 91 14.18 4.84 -11.37
N HIS A 92 13.60 5.91 -10.79
CA HIS A 92 13.76 7.30 -11.21
C HIS A 92 14.19 8.21 -10.05
N PRO A 93 15.42 8.02 -9.51
CA PRO A 93 15.92 8.83 -8.38
C PRO A 93 16.04 10.32 -8.72
N GLU A 94 16.19 10.67 -9.99
CA GLU A 94 16.24 12.06 -10.47
C GLU A 94 14.94 12.84 -10.25
N ARG A 95 13.82 12.15 -9.95
CA ARG A 95 12.52 12.77 -9.64
C ARG A 95 12.37 13.13 -8.17
N THR A 96 13.38 12.85 -7.35
CA THR A 96 13.32 13.10 -5.91
C THR A 96 13.16 14.59 -5.60
N GLN A 97 12.14 14.91 -4.80
CA GLN A 97 11.87 16.26 -4.35
C GLN A 97 12.71 16.62 -3.11
N PRO A 98 13.27 17.86 -3.03
CA PRO A 98 14.01 18.29 -1.85
C PRO A 98 13.21 18.18 -0.54
N GLY A 99 11.88 18.38 -0.59
CA GLY A 99 11.00 18.22 0.56
C GLY A 99 10.95 16.79 1.08
N ALA A 100 10.97 15.79 0.20
CA ALA A 100 11.01 14.38 0.58
C ALA A 100 12.37 14.04 1.23
N VAL A 101 13.48 14.52 0.66
CA VAL A 101 14.82 14.34 1.24
C VAL A 101 14.91 14.95 2.64
N ALA A 102 14.30 16.12 2.85
CA ALA A 102 14.29 16.78 4.17
C ALA A 102 13.54 15.97 5.22
N VAL A 103 12.63 15.06 4.83
CA VAL A 103 11.88 14.18 5.72
C VAL A 103 12.62 12.87 5.97
N ASN A 104 13.03 12.16 4.91
CA ASN A 104 13.52 10.78 4.99
C ASN A 104 15.02 10.61 4.73
N GLY A 105 15.74 11.71 4.42
CA GLY A 105 17.17 11.69 4.19
C GLY A 105 17.62 10.80 3.02
N PHE A 106 16.74 10.56 2.04
CA PHE A 106 17.05 9.73 0.89
C PHE A 106 18.21 10.30 0.09
N SER A 107 19.18 9.44 -0.26
CA SER A 107 20.12 9.66 -1.35
C SER A 107 20.48 8.31 -1.98
N VAL A 108 20.79 8.30 -3.25
CA VAL A 108 21.18 7.09 -3.98
C VAL A 108 22.36 6.40 -3.30
N GLU A 109 23.40 7.16 -2.92
CA GLU A 109 24.59 6.63 -2.24
C GLU A 109 24.23 5.97 -0.91
N ARG A 110 23.45 6.66 -0.06
CA ARG A 110 23.05 6.13 1.25
C ARG A 110 22.26 4.84 1.09
N TRP A 111 21.31 4.80 0.14
CA TRP A 111 20.48 3.60 -0.09
C TRP A 111 21.29 2.42 -0.64
N GLN A 112 22.27 2.69 -1.52
CA GLN A 112 23.20 1.65 -1.99
C GLN A 112 24.03 1.04 -0.85
N ILE A 113 24.61 1.89 0.00
CA ILE A 113 25.36 1.44 1.17
C ILE A 113 24.49 0.64 2.14
N GLN A 114 23.23 1.01 2.29
CA GLN A 114 22.29 0.35 3.19
C GLN A 114 21.60 -0.87 2.58
N GLY A 115 22.01 -1.31 1.38
CA GLY A 115 21.56 -2.55 0.78
C GLY A 115 20.13 -2.49 0.24
N SER A 116 19.73 -1.37 -0.37
CA SER A 116 18.44 -1.26 -1.04
C SER A 116 18.26 -2.29 -2.15
N ILE A 117 17.02 -2.67 -2.38
CA ILE A 117 16.61 -3.66 -3.37
C ILE A 117 15.72 -3.00 -4.43
N SER A 118 15.49 -3.67 -5.57
CA SER A 118 14.53 -3.20 -6.58
C SER A 118 13.10 -3.31 -6.10
N SER A 119 12.19 -2.49 -6.67
CA SER A 119 10.74 -2.58 -6.40
C SER A 119 10.16 -3.95 -6.71
N ALA A 120 10.61 -4.63 -7.76
CA ALA A 120 10.23 -6.01 -8.08
C ALA A 120 10.62 -6.99 -6.95
N THR A 121 11.83 -6.86 -6.42
CA THR A 121 12.29 -7.68 -5.29
C THR A 121 11.50 -7.36 -4.02
N ALA A 122 11.18 -6.08 -3.79
CA ALA A 122 10.38 -5.66 -2.64
C ALA A 122 8.97 -6.27 -2.67
N VAL A 123 8.27 -6.21 -3.81
CA VAL A 123 6.96 -6.86 -3.98
C VAL A 123 7.03 -8.35 -3.66
N ASN A 124 8.02 -9.08 -4.20
CA ASN A 124 8.18 -10.51 -3.90
C ASN A 124 8.42 -10.76 -2.40
N LYS A 125 9.24 -9.94 -1.74
CA LYS A 125 9.48 -10.04 -0.28
C LYS A 125 8.20 -9.75 0.54
N LEU A 126 7.33 -8.85 0.09
CA LEU A 126 6.04 -8.62 0.74
C LEU A 126 5.13 -9.85 0.62
N PHE A 127 5.07 -10.50 -0.54
CA PHE A 127 4.36 -11.78 -0.68
C PHE A 127 4.94 -12.87 0.22
N ASP A 128 6.27 -12.97 0.32
CA ASP A 128 6.93 -13.93 1.20
C ASP A 128 6.66 -13.66 2.68
N PHE A 129 6.66 -12.39 3.07
CA PHE A 129 6.32 -11.95 4.43
C PHE A 129 4.91 -12.36 4.81
N HIS A 130 3.91 -12.09 3.95
CA HIS A 130 2.53 -12.49 4.21
C HIS A 130 2.36 -14.01 4.27
N ARG A 131 3.00 -14.75 3.36
CA ARG A 131 2.98 -16.21 3.40
C ARG A 131 3.57 -16.81 4.67
N ARG A 132 4.58 -16.15 5.24
CA ARG A 132 5.24 -16.58 6.49
C ARG A 132 4.39 -16.22 7.71
N SER A 133 3.87 -14.99 7.73
CA SER A 133 3.19 -14.45 8.89
C SER A 133 1.82 -15.06 9.13
N ASP A 134 1.04 -15.32 8.08
CA ASP A 134 -0.17 -16.16 8.18
C ASP A 134 -0.86 -16.38 6.81
N ARG A 135 -0.84 -17.61 6.33
CA ARG A 135 -1.34 -17.96 4.99
C ARG A 135 -2.86 -17.90 4.84
N GLU A 136 -3.60 -17.97 5.95
CA GLU A 136 -5.06 -18.19 5.95
C GLU A 136 -5.83 -17.00 6.51
N LYS A 137 -5.14 -15.98 7.04
CA LYS A 137 -5.79 -14.82 7.64
C LYS A 137 -5.95 -13.66 6.68
N HIS A 138 -7.01 -12.92 6.93
CA HIS A 138 -7.30 -11.69 6.22
C HIS A 138 -6.55 -10.53 6.87
N VAL A 139 -5.92 -9.69 6.09
CA VAL A 139 -5.09 -8.59 6.59
C VAL A 139 -5.71 -7.25 6.21
N ILE A 140 -5.98 -6.41 7.21
CA ILE A 140 -6.45 -5.03 7.03
C ILE A 140 -5.24 -4.09 7.13
N LEU A 141 -5.06 -3.21 6.15
CA LEU A 141 -4.08 -2.13 6.24
C LEU A 141 -4.51 -1.06 7.25
N VAL A 142 -3.56 -0.59 8.03
CA VAL A 142 -3.71 0.51 8.98
C VAL A 142 -2.61 1.53 8.73
N GLY A 143 -2.95 2.79 8.52
CA GLY A 143 -1.96 3.84 8.27
C GLY A 143 -2.38 5.20 8.81
N TYR A 144 -1.42 6.11 8.94
CA TYR A 144 -1.69 7.51 9.23
C TYR A 144 -1.80 8.28 7.92
N ASN A 145 -3.03 8.69 7.54
CA ASN A 145 -3.34 9.15 6.20
C ASN A 145 -3.16 8.03 5.15
N ALA A 146 -3.71 6.87 5.47
CA ALA A 146 -3.47 5.58 4.80
C ALA A 146 -3.68 5.59 3.28
N TRP A 147 -4.49 6.52 2.75
CA TRP A 147 -4.68 6.65 1.30
C TRP A 147 -3.37 6.98 0.57
N PHE A 148 -2.46 7.73 1.23
CA PHE A 148 -1.15 8.05 0.66
C PHE A 148 -0.34 6.77 0.44
N ASP A 149 -0.16 5.97 1.48
CA ASP A 149 0.58 4.72 1.43
C ASP A 149 0.00 3.75 0.40
N ILE A 150 -1.33 3.63 0.38
CA ILE A 150 -2.03 2.72 -0.53
C ILE A 150 -1.86 3.12 -1.98
N THR A 151 -1.88 4.42 -2.32
CA THR A 151 -1.70 4.85 -3.71
C THR A 151 -0.31 4.54 -4.22
N PHE A 152 0.72 4.69 -3.40
CA PHE A 152 2.09 4.32 -3.73
C PHE A 152 2.29 2.81 -3.78
N LEU A 153 1.70 2.08 -2.84
CA LEU A 153 1.72 0.61 -2.81
C LEU A 153 1.04 0.03 -4.06
N ASP A 154 -0.15 0.53 -4.41
CA ASP A 154 -0.89 0.13 -5.60
C ASP A 154 -0.07 0.32 -6.88
N GLU A 155 0.58 1.48 -7.02
CA GLU A 155 1.43 1.75 -8.18
C GLU A 155 2.65 0.82 -8.23
N MET A 156 3.31 0.58 -7.10
CA MET A 156 4.46 -0.33 -7.02
C MET A 156 4.05 -1.77 -7.42
N PHE A 157 2.91 -2.26 -6.94
CA PHE A 157 2.41 -3.59 -7.28
C PHE A 157 1.99 -3.67 -8.74
N ARG A 158 1.27 -2.66 -9.23
CA ARG A 158 0.76 -2.60 -10.61
C ARG A 158 1.88 -2.64 -11.65
N ARG A 159 2.99 -1.96 -11.40
CA ARG A 159 4.20 -2.04 -12.25
C ARG A 159 4.77 -3.45 -12.33
N GLN A 160 4.50 -4.31 -11.35
CA GLN A 160 4.90 -5.72 -11.34
C GLN A 160 3.78 -6.66 -11.82
N GLY A 161 2.70 -6.14 -12.42
CA GLY A 161 1.55 -6.93 -12.86
C GLY A 161 0.79 -7.60 -11.72
N LYS A 162 0.84 -7.01 -10.52
CA LYS A 162 0.22 -7.50 -9.29
C LYS A 162 -0.81 -6.50 -8.76
N SER A 163 -1.63 -6.95 -7.82
CA SER A 163 -2.48 -6.07 -7.03
C SER A 163 -2.15 -6.20 -5.54
N TRP A 164 -2.09 -5.08 -4.83
CA TRP A 164 -1.97 -5.08 -3.37
C TRP A 164 -3.14 -5.83 -2.70
N ARG A 165 -4.29 -5.90 -3.38
CA ARG A 165 -5.49 -6.66 -2.98
C ARG A 165 -5.28 -8.17 -2.93
N GLU A 166 -4.20 -8.68 -3.48
CA GLU A 166 -3.81 -10.08 -3.33
C GLU A 166 -3.31 -10.39 -1.91
N LEU A 167 -2.89 -9.36 -1.16
CA LEU A 167 -2.37 -9.48 0.21
C LEU A 167 -3.28 -8.85 1.25
N TYR A 168 -4.01 -7.79 0.90
CA TYR A 168 -4.73 -6.96 1.85
C TYR A 168 -6.22 -6.88 1.53
N TYR A 169 -7.01 -6.77 2.58
CA TYR A 169 -8.45 -6.56 2.47
C TYR A 169 -8.76 -5.20 1.84
N TYR A 170 -9.94 -5.09 1.26
CA TYR A 170 -10.38 -3.89 0.54
C TYR A 170 -10.51 -2.66 1.42
N PHE A 171 -11.10 -2.83 2.61
CA PHE A 171 -11.23 -1.73 3.55
C PHE A 171 -9.94 -1.53 4.32
N VAL A 172 -9.68 -0.26 4.67
CA VAL A 172 -8.49 0.15 5.39
C VAL A 172 -8.89 0.92 6.64
N LEU A 173 -8.05 0.94 7.64
CA LEU A 173 -8.20 1.76 8.84
C LEU A 173 -7.29 2.98 8.73
N ASP A 174 -7.89 4.15 8.64
CA ASP A 174 -7.19 5.43 8.64
C ASP A 174 -7.18 6.04 10.03
N LEU A 175 -6.02 6.13 10.66
CA LEU A 175 -5.88 6.52 12.05
C LEU A 175 -6.37 7.94 12.36
N PRO A 176 -6.13 8.99 11.54
CA PRO A 176 -6.73 10.31 11.76
C PRO A 176 -8.25 10.29 11.75
N SER A 177 -8.85 9.53 10.84
CA SER A 177 -10.32 9.38 10.75
C SER A 177 -10.89 8.67 11.97
N MET A 178 -10.19 7.64 12.47
CA MET A 178 -10.55 6.96 13.71
C MET A 178 -10.43 7.89 14.93
N ALA A 179 -9.32 8.64 15.04
CA ALA A 179 -9.11 9.61 16.10
C ALA A 179 -10.21 10.68 16.12
N TRP A 180 -10.56 11.19 14.96
CA TRP A 180 -11.65 12.15 14.81
C TRP A 180 -12.99 11.62 15.34
N SER A 181 -13.32 10.36 15.04
CA SER A 181 -14.55 9.72 15.52
C SER A 181 -14.60 9.53 17.05
N LEU A 182 -13.44 9.49 17.69
CA LEU A 182 -13.28 9.44 19.16
C LEU A 182 -13.28 10.82 19.82
N GLY A 183 -13.45 11.90 19.05
CA GLY A 183 -13.43 13.28 19.54
C GLY A 183 -12.02 13.88 19.68
N LEU A 184 -10.99 13.20 19.19
CA LEU A 184 -9.62 13.72 19.09
C LEU A 184 -9.49 14.50 17.80
N GLN A 185 -9.97 15.77 17.80
CA GLN A 185 -10.17 16.57 16.60
C GLN A 185 -8.89 17.23 16.05
N ASP A 186 -7.74 16.64 16.31
CA ASP A 186 -6.48 16.95 15.67
C ASP A 186 -6.14 15.91 14.60
N LEU A 187 -5.54 16.35 13.49
CA LEU A 187 -5.17 15.47 12.37
C LEU A 187 -3.65 15.31 12.24
N ASN A 188 -2.89 16.13 12.98
CA ASN A 188 -1.44 16.08 12.98
C ASN A 188 -0.96 15.00 13.95
N GLY A 189 -0.04 14.14 13.51
CA GLY A 189 0.47 13.01 14.30
C GLY A 189 1.13 13.42 15.63
N ARG A 190 1.78 14.59 15.67
CA ARG A 190 2.37 15.11 16.93
C ARG A 190 1.30 15.49 17.94
N ASP A 191 0.24 16.16 17.48
CA ASP A 191 -0.83 16.62 18.37
C ASP A 191 -1.65 15.43 18.90
N ILE A 192 -1.96 14.46 18.04
CA ILE A 192 -2.56 13.19 18.46
C ILE A 192 -1.68 12.45 19.48
N SER A 193 -0.35 12.44 19.28
CA SER A 193 0.58 11.81 20.22
C SER A 193 0.50 12.45 21.59
N ASN A 194 0.47 13.80 21.64
CA ASN A 194 0.36 14.56 22.89
C ASN A 194 -0.94 14.24 23.63
N ILE A 195 -2.07 14.19 22.91
CA ILE A 195 -3.39 13.88 23.49
C ILE A 195 -3.41 12.44 24.02
N LEU A 196 -2.86 11.49 23.27
CA LEU A 196 -2.81 10.08 23.63
C LEU A 196 -1.71 9.75 24.66
N GLY A 197 -0.80 10.69 24.96
CA GLY A 197 0.32 10.47 25.89
C GLY A 197 1.35 9.46 25.38
N ILE A 198 1.55 9.39 24.07
CA ILE A 198 2.51 8.48 23.41
C ILE A 198 3.66 9.26 22.78
N THR A 199 4.78 8.58 22.56
CA THR A 199 5.94 9.17 21.86
C THR A 199 5.59 9.42 20.39
N PRO A 200 5.76 10.65 19.87
CA PRO A 200 5.59 10.96 18.46
C PRO A 200 6.65 10.23 17.62
N GLU A 201 6.44 10.24 16.32
CA GLU A 201 7.47 9.80 15.38
C GLU A 201 8.66 10.76 15.38
N THR A 202 9.86 10.22 15.08
CA THR A 202 11.07 11.03 14.92
C THR A 202 10.94 11.98 13.73
N THR A 203 11.54 13.17 13.85
CA THR A 203 11.66 14.13 12.74
C THR A 203 13.10 14.25 12.24
N ASP A 204 14.02 13.43 12.76
CA ASP A 204 15.40 13.38 12.24
C ASP A 204 15.39 12.60 10.93
N PRO A 205 15.76 13.22 9.79
CA PRO A 205 15.73 12.58 8.48
C PRO A 205 16.68 11.37 8.37
N LEU A 206 17.65 11.24 9.26
CA LEU A 206 18.53 10.06 9.29
C LEU A 206 17.91 8.87 10.02
N GLU A 207 16.89 9.10 10.83
CA GLU A 207 16.18 8.08 11.62
C GLU A 207 14.74 7.86 11.11
N HIS A 208 14.17 8.85 10.40
CA HIS A 208 12.81 8.78 9.87
C HIS A 208 12.73 7.76 8.73
N THR A 209 11.92 6.74 8.90
CA THR A 209 11.78 5.62 7.96
C THR A 209 10.35 5.07 8.02
N GLY A 210 9.90 4.39 7.00
CA GLY A 210 8.60 3.70 7.03
C GLY A 210 8.46 2.72 8.21
N MET A 211 9.58 2.19 8.77
CA MET A 211 9.49 1.39 9.99
C MET A 211 9.15 2.23 11.22
N THR A 212 9.74 3.43 11.38
CA THR A 212 9.39 4.32 12.51
C THR A 212 7.97 4.82 12.42
N GLY A 213 7.47 5.08 11.20
CA GLY A 213 6.08 5.43 10.94
C GLY A 213 5.12 4.25 11.21
N ALA A 214 5.45 3.04 10.77
CA ALA A 214 4.66 1.85 11.08
C ALA A 214 4.60 1.57 12.61
N GLU A 215 5.70 1.79 13.34
CA GLU A 215 5.74 1.72 14.80
C GLU A 215 4.86 2.80 15.45
N PHE A 216 4.90 4.01 14.90
CA PHE A 216 4.02 5.10 15.34
C PHE A 216 2.55 4.72 15.11
N ASN A 217 2.19 4.24 13.94
CA ASN A 217 0.84 3.79 13.60
C ASN A 217 0.34 2.71 14.58
N ALA A 218 1.17 1.73 14.90
CA ALA A 218 0.84 0.69 15.86
C ALA A 218 0.66 1.25 17.29
N ARG A 219 1.46 2.25 17.69
CA ARG A 219 1.31 2.93 19.00
C ARG A 219 0.00 3.72 19.08
N VAL A 220 -0.32 4.51 18.05
CA VAL A 220 -1.56 5.29 17.95
C VAL A 220 -2.77 4.37 18.03
N TYR A 221 -2.79 3.31 17.22
CA TYR A 221 -3.86 2.32 17.23
C TYR A 221 -4.10 1.73 18.63
N ARG A 222 -3.04 1.22 19.28
CA ARG A 222 -3.13 0.65 20.63
C ARG A 222 -3.64 1.65 21.66
N ALA A 223 -3.18 2.90 21.58
CA ALA A 223 -3.61 3.94 22.51
C ALA A 223 -5.10 4.28 22.35
N MET A 224 -5.60 4.30 21.11
CA MET A 224 -7.03 4.54 20.86
C MET A 224 -7.94 3.39 21.31
N LEU A 225 -7.44 2.17 21.42
CA LEU A 225 -8.20 1.05 22.00
C LEU A 225 -8.40 1.15 23.51
N GLN A 226 -7.60 1.96 24.20
CA GLN A 226 -7.77 2.19 25.63
C GLN A 226 -8.93 3.18 25.90
N PRO A 227 -9.64 3.02 27.03
CA PRO A 227 -10.64 4.01 27.42
C PRO A 227 -10.00 5.40 27.48
N GLN A 228 -10.52 6.34 26.67
CA GLN A 228 -10.04 7.70 26.70
C GLN A 228 -10.42 8.33 28.06
N LYS A 229 -9.45 8.87 28.79
CA LYS A 229 -9.73 9.64 30.01
C LYS A 229 -10.50 10.90 29.60
N LYS A 230 -11.74 11.00 30.08
CA LYS A 230 -12.57 12.19 29.93
C LYS A 230 -12.00 13.33 30.74
#